data_14aa19e36fe33fa77cb3c3640712f462
#
_entry.id   14aa19e36fe33fa77cb3c3640712f462
#
_cell.length_a   1.000
_cell.length_b   1.000
_cell.length_c   1.000
_cell.angle_alpha   90.00
_cell.angle_beta   90.00
_cell.angle_gamma   90.00
#
_symmetry.space_group_name_H-M   'P 1'
#
loop_
_entity.id
_entity.type
_entity.pdbx_description
1 polymer ?
#
loop_
_entity_poly.entity_id
_entity_poly.type
_entity_poly.pdbx_seq_one_letter_code
_entity_poly.pdbx_strand_id
1 'polypeptide(L)'
;MPPTVRFTRDAVLHAACQLMRREGMEALNARAIAKELGGSTQPIFRLFTNMEDLHRELILYVARQFQAHAEADMAQSDSPYIQLCTTYLLYGRDEPELFKLLFMRDRVSEGQYSDQTNFDLVFSIIKKETPMDD
;
A
#
# COMPACT_ATOMS: atom_id res chain seq x y z
N MET A 1 -2.24 36.69 2.09
CA MET A 1 -1.55 35.56 1.43
C MET A 1 -2.27 34.29 1.80
N PRO A 2 -2.76 33.52 0.84
CA PRO A 2 -3.28 32.20 1.17
C PRO A 2 -2.15 31.37 1.80
N PRO A 3 -2.45 30.53 2.81
CA PRO A 3 -1.43 29.69 3.41
C PRO A 3 -0.83 28.78 2.34
N THR A 4 0.48 28.72 2.29
CA THR A 4 1.19 27.80 1.41
C THR A 4 0.80 26.36 1.83
N VAL A 5 0.13 25.63 0.96
CA VAL A 5 -0.20 24.22 1.23
C VAL A 5 1.13 23.47 1.32
N ARG A 6 1.49 23.07 2.53
CA ARG A 6 2.64 22.21 2.75
C ARG A 6 2.22 20.78 2.43
N PHE A 7 2.70 20.26 1.32
CA PHE A 7 2.55 18.86 1.00
C PHE A 7 3.45 18.03 1.92
N THR A 8 2.85 17.13 2.69
CA THR A 8 3.58 16.14 3.47
C THR A 8 3.79 14.87 2.62
N ARG A 9 4.71 14.00 3.03
CA ARG A 9 4.87 12.69 2.40
C ARG A 9 3.56 11.92 2.37
N ASP A 10 2.85 11.86 3.48
CA ASP A 10 1.57 11.16 3.57
C ASP A 10 0.50 11.77 2.65
N ALA A 11 0.45 13.08 2.51
CA ALA A 11 -0.47 13.75 1.59
C ALA A 11 -0.18 13.37 0.13
N VAL A 12 1.10 13.32 -0.26
CA VAL A 12 1.51 12.91 -1.60
C VAL A 12 1.18 11.43 -1.85
N LEU A 13 1.48 10.56 -0.90
CA LEU A 13 1.19 9.13 -1.01
C LEU A 13 -0.32 8.85 -1.03
N HIS A 14 -1.09 9.58 -0.24
CA HIS A 14 -2.55 9.51 -0.28
C HIS A 14 -3.11 9.93 -1.65
N ALA A 15 -2.64 11.05 -2.19
CA ALA A 15 -3.04 11.51 -3.52
C ALA A 15 -2.66 10.50 -4.62
N ALA A 16 -1.47 9.90 -4.53
CA ALA A 16 -1.02 8.84 -5.43
C ALA A 16 -1.93 7.60 -5.35
N CYS A 17 -2.34 7.20 -4.16
CA CYS A 17 -3.31 6.12 -3.96
C CYS A 17 -4.66 6.42 -4.62
N GLN A 18 -5.20 7.61 -4.42
CA GLN A 18 -6.48 8.01 -5.00
C GLN A 18 -6.42 8.02 -6.53
N LEU A 19 -5.34 8.55 -7.08
CA LEU A 19 -5.11 8.56 -8.53
C LEU A 19 -5.02 7.12 -9.09
N MET A 20 -4.29 6.25 -8.41
CA MET A 20 -4.11 4.87 -8.82
C MET A 20 -5.41 4.06 -8.73
N ARG A 21 -6.22 4.26 -7.69
CA ARG A 21 -7.55 3.64 -7.56
C ARG A 21 -8.44 3.97 -8.74
N ARG A 22 -8.41 5.22 -9.18
CA ARG A 22 -9.30 5.73 -10.23
C ARG A 22 -8.81 5.41 -11.64
N GLU A 23 -7.50 5.54 -11.87
CA GLU A 23 -6.94 5.52 -13.22
C GLU A 23 -5.91 4.42 -13.45
N GLY A 24 -5.56 3.66 -12.42
CA GLY A 24 -4.56 2.62 -12.48
C GLY A 24 -3.12 3.11 -12.29
N MET A 25 -2.18 2.17 -12.16
CA MET A 25 -0.78 2.45 -11.87
C MET A 25 -0.06 3.17 -13.02
N GLU A 26 -0.47 2.93 -14.24
CA GLU A 26 0.14 3.54 -15.44
C GLU A 26 -0.10 5.06 -15.52
N ALA A 27 -1.14 5.55 -14.87
CA ALA A 27 -1.46 6.98 -14.80
C ALA A 27 -0.58 7.72 -13.77
N LEU A 28 0.20 7.01 -12.97
CA LEU A 28 0.95 7.56 -11.86
C LEU A 28 2.24 8.25 -12.34
N ASN A 29 2.25 9.56 -12.30
CA ASN A 29 3.41 10.40 -12.56
C ASN A 29 3.37 11.67 -11.71
N ALA A 30 4.49 12.38 -11.62
CA ALA A 30 4.58 13.56 -10.74
C ALA A 30 3.58 14.67 -11.09
N ARG A 31 3.30 14.87 -12.37
CA ARG A 31 2.35 15.89 -12.84
C ARG A 31 0.91 15.54 -12.43
N ALA A 32 0.53 14.29 -12.62
CA ALA A 32 -0.81 13.81 -12.24
C ALA A 32 -1.02 13.89 -10.74
N ILE A 33 -0.04 13.51 -9.94
CA ILE A 33 -0.08 13.61 -8.47
C ILE A 33 -0.16 15.08 -8.05
N ALA A 34 0.65 15.95 -8.63
CA ALA A 34 0.61 17.39 -8.37
C ALA A 34 -0.75 18.01 -8.68
N LYS A 35 -1.36 17.58 -9.77
CA LYS A 35 -2.73 18.00 -10.16
C LYS A 35 -3.78 17.57 -9.11
N GLU A 36 -3.68 16.34 -8.59
CA GLU A 36 -4.54 15.86 -7.48
C GLU A 36 -4.39 16.73 -6.24
N LEU A 37 -3.17 17.19 -5.95
CA LEU A 37 -2.87 18.04 -4.79
C LEU A 37 -3.17 19.52 -5.03
N GLY A 38 -3.46 19.92 -6.27
CA GLY A 38 -3.73 21.30 -6.63
C GLY A 38 -2.48 22.20 -6.67
N GLY A 39 -1.31 21.65 -6.99
CA GLY A 39 -0.06 22.38 -6.97
C GLY A 39 0.93 21.98 -8.06
N SER A 40 2.18 22.43 -7.90
CA SER A 40 3.29 22.12 -8.80
C SER A 40 4.00 20.81 -8.41
N THR A 41 4.90 20.33 -9.28
CA THR A 41 5.71 19.13 -9.01
C THR A 41 6.86 19.37 -8.05
N GLN A 42 7.24 20.61 -7.79
CA GLN A 42 8.39 20.93 -6.91
C GLN A 42 8.31 20.31 -5.51
N PRO A 43 7.18 20.39 -4.79
CA PRO A 43 7.08 19.80 -3.47
C PRO A 43 7.27 18.27 -3.49
N ILE A 44 6.85 17.61 -4.54
CA ILE A 44 7.00 16.17 -4.70
C ILE A 44 8.48 15.79 -4.78
N PHE A 45 9.26 16.49 -5.60
CA PHE A 45 10.69 16.25 -5.75
C PHE A 45 11.56 16.75 -4.58
N ARG A 46 10.99 17.52 -3.67
CA ARG A 46 11.63 17.82 -2.38
C ARG A 46 11.47 16.67 -1.39
N LEU A 47 10.38 15.95 -1.46
CA LEU A 47 10.03 14.86 -0.55
C LEU A 47 10.56 13.51 -1.01
N PHE A 48 10.59 13.28 -2.33
CA PHE A 48 11.01 12.02 -2.95
C PHE A 48 12.14 12.30 -3.94
N THR A 49 13.17 11.48 -3.94
CA THR A 49 14.34 11.67 -4.80
C THR A 49 13.97 11.57 -6.28
N ASN A 50 13.10 10.62 -6.62
CA ASN A 50 12.60 10.37 -7.97
C ASN A 50 11.28 9.57 -7.89
N MET A 51 10.70 9.26 -9.05
CA MET A 51 9.44 8.48 -9.10
C MET A 51 9.61 7.05 -8.60
N GLU A 52 10.78 6.45 -8.76
CA GLU A 52 11.08 5.11 -8.25
C GLU A 52 11.05 5.09 -6.71
N ASP A 53 11.63 6.09 -6.08
CA ASP A 53 11.58 6.29 -4.63
C ASP A 53 10.13 6.48 -4.15
N LEU A 54 9.35 7.28 -4.85
CA LEU A 54 7.92 7.48 -4.57
C LEU A 54 7.14 6.16 -4.70
N HIS A 55 7.37 5.39 -5.75
CA HIS A 55 6.73 4.08 -5.94
C HIS A 55 7.06 3.11 -4.81
N ARG A 56 8.31 3.06 -4.37
CA ARG A 56 8.74 2.23 -3.25
C ARG A 56 8.03 2.60 -1.96
N GLU A 57 7.99 3.89 -1.64
CA GLU A 57 7.28 4.38 -0.46
C GLU A 57 5.77 4.19 -0.56
N LEU A 58 5.20 4.27 -1.75
CA LEU A 58 3.78 4.01 -2.00
C LEU A 58 3.41 2.55 -1.71
N ILE A 59 4.24 1.60 -2.15
CA ILE A 59 4.05 0.18 -1.84
C ILE A 59 4.02 -0.04 -0.32
N LEU A 60 4.98 0.53 0.39
CA LEU A 60 5.04 0.43 1.85
C LEU A 60 3.85 1.10 2.55
N TYR A 61 3.40 2.24 2.03
CA TYR A 61 2.25 2.96 2.54
C TYR A 61 0.97 2.13 2.40
N VAL A 62 0.73 1.57 1.23
CA VAL A 62 -0.45 0.72 0.96
C VAL A 62 -0.37 -0.59 1.75
N ALA A 63 0.80 -1.20 1.85
CA ALA A 63 1.02 -2.42 2.62
C ALA A 63 0.69 -2.24 4.11
N ARG A 64 1.12 -1.13 4.71
CA ARG A 64 0.80 -0.81 6.11
C ARG A 64 -0.70 -0.60 6.33
N GLN A 65 -1.38 0.06 5.40
CA GLN A 65 -2.82 0.26 5.49
C GLN A 65 -3.58 -1.07 5.37
N PHE A 66 -3.19 -1.92 4.43
CA PHE A 66 -3.77 -3.25 4.29
C PHE A 66 -3.53 -4.10 5.56
N GLN A 67 -2.31 -4.10 6.08
CA GLN A 67 -1.96 -4.84 7.29
C GLN A 67 -2.80 -4.39 8.49
N ALA A 68 -2.91 -3.09 8.72
CA ALA A 68 -3.72 -2.55 9.81
C ALA A 68 -5.20 -2.95 9.69
N HIS A 69 -5.74 -2.93 8.47
CA HIS A 69 -7.09 -3.35 8.18
C HIS A 69 -7.29 -4.86 8.44
N ALA A 70 -6.37 -5.69 7.95
CA ALA A 70 -6.41 -7.13 8.15
C ALA A 70 -6.30 -7.51 9.64
N GLU A 71 -5.40 -6.87 10.38
CA GLU A 71 -5.25 -7.09 11.83
C GLU A 71 -6.52 -6.71 12.60
N ALA A 72 -7.17 -5.61 12.24
CA ALA A 72 -8.43 -5.19 12.85
C ALA A 72 -9.56 -6.19 12.58
N ASP A 73 -9.67 -6.70 11.36
CA ASP A 73 -10.67 -7.71 10.98
C ASP A 73 -10.44 -9.02 11.73
N MET A 74 -9.18 -9.47 11.79
CA MET A 74 -8.82 -10.70 12.50
C MET A 74 -9.07 -10.63 14.01
N ALA A 75 -8.84 -9.47 14.62
CA ALA A 75 -9.04 -9.27 16.06
C ALA A 75 -10.51 -9.43 16.50
N GLN A 76 -11.45 -9.29 15.56
CA GLN A 76 -12.89 -9.41 15.80
C GLN A 76 -13.46 -10.77 15.37
N SER A 77 -12.63 -11.68 14.89
CA SER A 77 -13.06 -12.96 14.36
C SER A 77 -12.67 -14.13 15.26
N ASP A 78 -13.57 -15.09 15.37
CA ASP A 78 -13.30 -16.38 16.05
C ASP A 78 -12.35 -17.28 15.23
N SER A 79 -12.17 -16.98 13.95
CA SER A 79 -11.24 -17.70 13.06
C SER A 79 -10.38 -16.71 12.29
N PRO A 80 -9.26 -16.24 12.86
CA PRO A 80 -8.38 -15.24 12.25
C PRO A 80 -7.86 -15.61 10.87
N TYR A 81 -7.56 -16.88 10.65
CA TYR A 81 -7.08 -17.35 9.34
C TYR A 81 -8.16 -17.23 8.24
N ILE A 82 -9.37 -17.69 8.51
CA ILE A 82 -10.49 -17.56 7.56
C ILE A 82 -10.79 -16.07 7.32
N GLN A 83 -10.74 -15.27 8.37
CA GLN A 83 -10.94 -13.83 8.25
C GLN A 83 -9.87 -13.19 7.37
N LEU A 84 -8.61 -13.56 7.52
CA LEU A 84 -7.53 -13.05 6.69
C LEU A 84 -7.76 -13.40 5.21
N CYS A 85 -8.11 -14.66 4.91
CA CYS A 85 -8.45 -15.07 3.54
C CYS A 85 -9.63 -14.25 2.97
N THR A 86 -10.65 -14.03 3.78
CA THR A 86 -11.81 -13.21 3.41
C THR A 86 -11.41 -11.76 3.14
N THR A 87 -10.58 -11.18 4.00
CA THR A 87 -10.07 -9.81 3.84
C THR A 87 -9.28 -9.66 2.54
N TYR A 88 -8.43 -10.63 2.18
CA TYR A 88 -7.72 -10.64 0.89
C TYR A 88 -8.67 -10.66 -0.30
N LEU A 89 -9.68 -11.52 -0.27
CA LEU A 89 -10.66 -11.63 -1.36
C LEU A 89 -11.48 -10.35 -1.52
N LEU A 90 -11.95 -9.80 -0.41
CA LEU A 90 -12.71 -8.54 -0.42
C LEU A 90 -11.86 -7.37 -0.88
N TYR A 91 -10.60 -7.31 -0.46
CA TYR A 91 -9.67 -6.28 -0.89
C TYR A 91 -9.40 -6.35 -2.40
N GLY A 92 -9.21 -7.53 -2.94
CA GLY A 92 -9.04 -7.72 -4.39
C GLY A 92 -10.28 -7.33 -5.20
N ARG A 93 -11.48 -7.52 -4.63
CA ARG A 93 -12.74 -7.08 -5.23
C ARG A 93 -12.92 -5.58 -5.18
N ASP A 94 -12.70 -4.98 -4.02
CA ASP A 94 -13.06 -3.58 -3.74
C ASP A 94 -11.94 -2.60 -4.10
N GLU A 95 -10.68 -3.05 -4.05
CA GLU A 95 -9.47 -2.26 -4.32
C GLU A 95 -8.54 -2.97 -5.32
N PRO A 96 -9.02 -3.25 -6.56
CA PRO A 96 -8.27 -4.09 -7.49
C PRO A 96 -6.89 -3.51 -7.87
N GLU A 97 -6.77 -2.20 -8.02
CA GLU A 97 -5.49 -1.59 -8.38
C GLU A 97 -4.47 -1.62 -7.23
N LEU A 98 -4.92 -1.42 -6.00
CA LEU A 98 -4.07 -1.56 -4.82
C LEU A 98 -3.68 -3.02 -4.58
N PHE A 99 -4.59 -3.94 -4.83
CA PHE A 99 -4.32 -5.38 -4.76
C PHE A 99 -3.24 -5.79 -5.76
N LYS A 100 -3.31 -5.32 -7.00
CA LYS A 100 -2.28 -5.56 -8.03
C LYS A 100 -0.94 -4.99 -7.59
N LEU A 101 -0.91 -3.79 -7.05
CA LEU A 101 0.31 -3.17 -6.53
C LEU A 101 0.98 -4.02 -5.46
N LEU A 102 0.22 -4.54 -4.51
CA LEU A 102 0.77 -5.32 -3.39
C LEU A 102 1.15 -6.74 -3.78
N PHE A 103 0.31 -7.42 -4.57
CA PHE A 103 0.39 -8.88 -4.73
C PHE A 103 0.71 -9.34 -6.15
N MET A 104 0.56 -8.50 -7.16
CA MET A 104 0.69 -8.90 -8.56
C MET A 104 1.78 -8.15 -9.34
N ARG A 105 2.58 -7.31 -8.68
CA ARG A 105 3.68 -6.61 -9.34
C ARG A 105 4.84 -7.56 -9.66
N ASP A 106 5.62 -7.22 -10.67
CA ASP A 106 6.86 -7.94 -10.99
C ASP A 106 7.94 -7.62 -9.94
N ARG A 107 8.21 -8.59 -9.07
CA ARG A 107 9.21 -8.49 -8.01
C ARG A 107 10.64 -8.82 -8.46
N VAL A 108 10.80 -9.42 -9.64
CA VAL A 108 12.10 -9.83 -10.15
C VAL A 108 12.98 -8.61 -10.41
N SER A 109 12.38 -7.52 -10.89
CA SER A 109 13.07 -6.26 -11.15
C SER A 109 13.37 -5.43 -9.89
N GLU A 110 12.72 -5.73 -8.78
CA GLU A 110 12.83 -4.97 -7.52
C GLU A 110 13.97 -5.42 -6.59
N GLY A 111 14.69 -6.50 -6.95
CA GLY A 111 15.74 -7.05 -6.11
C GLY A 111 15.22 -7.64 -4.79
N GLN A 112 16.01 -7.51 -3.71
CA GLN A 112 15.65 -8.06 -2.39
C GLN A 112 14.55 -7.28 -1.62
N TYR A 113 13.66 -6.58 -2.30
CA TYR A 113 12.46 -6.05 -1.65
C TYR A 113 11.50 -7.20 -1.35
N SER A 114 11.88 -8.03 -0.38
CA SER A 114 10.97 -9.06 0.11
C SER A 114 9.87 -8.38 0.89
N ASP A 115 8.65 -8.70 0.53
CA ASP A 115 7.44 -8.33 1.25
C ASP A 115 7.34 -9.17 2.53
N GLN A 116 8.39 -9.06 3.36
CA GLN A 116 8.56 -9.81 4.58
C GLN A 116 7.37 -9.60 5.52
N THR A 117 6.82 -8.38 5.49
CA THR A 117 5.73 -7.97 6.36
C THR A 117 4.47 -8.81 6.18
N ASN A 118 4.08 -9.09 4.94
CA ASN A 118 2.90 -9.93 4.68
C ASN A 118 3.16 -11.41 4.98
N PHE A 119 4.37 -11.88 4.68
CA PHE A 119 4.76 -13.25 4.99
C PHE A 119 4.79 -13.49 6.50
N ASP A 120 5.40 -12.58 7.25
CA ASP A 120 5.50 -12.66 8.70
C ASP A 120 4.12 -12.63 9.37
N LEU A 121 3.20 -11.81 8.86
CA LEU A 121 1.82 -11.77 9.34
C LEU A 121 1.11 -13.11 9.13
N VAL A 122 1.11 -13.62 7.91
CA VAL A 122 0.48 -14.91 7.57
C VAL A 122 1.11 -16.04 8.37
N PHE A 123 2.43 -16.07 8.46
CA PHE A 123 3.18 -17.09 9.20
C PHE A 123 2.88 -17.06 10.70
N SER A 124 2.78 -15.86 11.28
CA SER A 124 2.43 -15.71 12.70
C SER A 124 1.03 -16.23 13.03
N ILE A 125 0.08 -16.08 12.11
CA ILE A 125 -1.29 -16.56 12.26
C ILE A 125 -1.33 -18.09 12.15
N ILE A 126 -0.67 -18.65 11.15
CA ILE A 126 -0.59 -20.09 10.95
C ILE A 126 0.03 -20.77 12.18
N LYS A 127 1.12 -20.19 12.73
CA LYS A 127 1.74 -20.69 13.95
C LYS A 127 0.81 -20.68 15.18
N LYS A 128 -0.04 -19.67 15.29
CA LYS A 128 -0.98 -19.57 16.42
C LYS A 128 -2.14 -20.56 16.32
N GLU A 129 -2.63 -20.82 15.11
CA GLU A 129 -3.79 -21.68 14.87
C GLU A 129 -3.44 -23.16 14.66
N THR A 130 -2.21 -23.45 14.28
CA THR A 130 -1.71 -24.81 14.09
C THR A 130 -0.57 -25.05 15.07
N PRO A 131 -0.77 -25.77 16.18
CA PRO A 131 0.34 -26.21 17.01
C PRO A 131 1.21 -27.13 16.17
N MET A 132 2.28 -26.56 15.64
CA MET A 132 3.35 -27.34 15.01
C MET A 132 4.21 -27.86 16.15
N ASP A 133 4.12 -29.15 16.44
CA ASP A 133 5.07 -29.82 17.32
C ASP A 133 6.46 -29.67 16.71
N ASP A 134 7.42 -29.25 17.53
CA ASP A 134 8.82 -29.10 17.16
C ASP A 134 9.44 -30.43 16.73
#